data_61dd5b116970a08eef7b9948e2f4431f
#
_entry.id   61dd5b116970a08eef7b9948e2f4431f
#
_cell.length_a   1.000
_cell.length_b   1.000
_cell.length_c   1.000
_cell.angle_alpha   90.00
_cell.angle_beta   90.00
_cell.angle_gamma   90.00
#
_symmetry.space_group_name_H-M   'P 1'
#
loop_
_entity.id
_entity.type
_entity.pdbx_description
1 polymer ?
#
loop_
_entity_poly.entity_id
_entity_poly.type
_entity_poly.pdbx_seq_one_letter_code
_entity_poly.pdbx_strand_id
1 'polypeptide(L)'
;MITNFIVENYRSIDGEIRLSFMADTGIKDMDNRGYTTVANTRVLNAKAFYGANSCGKSNVFKAVGMMRGIIIHSVRLNDNETLPYDAFLLSDKEARPTRFEMSFVDGTDKFTYGFSYTAKRIEEEWLVAKFPKRSLKTLLRRSQNTIEIDEQNYSEGLSIKEGTIPLNNNRLFISLAAQ
;
A
#
# COMPACT_ATOMS: atom_id res chain seq x y z
N MET A 1 -10.29 -1.94 8.53
CA MET A 1 -10.98 -2.41 7.28
C MET A 1 -10.36 -1.74 6.07
N ILE A 2 -10.11 -2.51 4.98
CA ILE A 2 -9.56 -1.96 3.72
C ILE A 2 -10.66 -1.21 2.97
N THR A 3 -10.35 0.02 2.53
CA THR A 3 -11.28 0.88 1.75
C THR A 3 -10.89 1.00 0.29
N ASN A 4 -9.59 1.02 -0.02
CA ASN A 4 -9.08 1.04 -1.38
C ASN A 4 -7.79 0.24 -1.48
N PHE A 5 -7.54 -0.31 -2.67
CA PHE A 5 -6.25 -0.88 -3.06
C PHE A 5 -5.91 -0.42 -4.47
N ILE A 6 -4.68 0.01 -4.67
CA ILE A 6 -4.15 0.45 -5.96
C ILE A 6 -2.93 -0.40 -6.30
N VAL A 7 -2.83 -0.79 -7.56
CA VAL A 7 -1.67 -1.47 -8.13
C VAL A 7 -1.36 -0.93 -9.52
N GLU A 8 -0.09 -0.76 -9.82
CA GLU A 8 0.42 -0.34 -11.13
C GLU A 8 1.69 -1.11 -11.46
N ASN A 9 1.89 -1.40 -12.76
CA ASN A 9 3.04 -2.11 -13.30
C ASN A 9 3.32 -3.45 -12.58
N TYR A 10 2.34 -4.35 -12.62
CA TYR A 10 2.46 -5.67 -11.98
C TYR A 10 1.88 -6.77 -12.88
N ARG A 11 2.68 -7.74 -13.28
CA ARG A 11 2.29 -8.90 -14.13
C ARG A 11 1.55 -8.48 -15.40
N SER A 12 0.24 -8.74 -15.50
CA SER A 12 -0.60 -8.33 -16.65
C SER A 12 -1.20 -6.92 -16.48
N ILE A 13 -0.86 -6.20 -15.44
CA ILE A 13 -1.37 -4.86 -15.13
C ILE A 13 -0.30 -3.86 -15.53
N ASP A 14 -0.53 -3.11 -16.62
CA ASP A 14 0.38 -2.04 -17.09
C ASP A 14 0.15 -0.73 -16.32
N GLY A 15 -1.01 -0.14 -16.46
CA GLY A 15 -1.40 1.10 -15.79
C GLY A 15 -2.04 0.89 -14.42
N GLU A 16 -2.47 1.98 -13.79
CA GLU A 16 -3.13 1.95 -12.48
C GLU A 16 -4.47 1.19 -12.52
N ILE A 17 -4.61 0.20 -11.65
CA ILE A 17 -5.90 -0.39 -11.29
C ILE A 17 -6.24 0.01 -9.86
N ARG A 18 -7.46 0.55 -9.69
CA ARG A 18 -8.00 0.95 -8.38
C ARG A 18 -9.18 0.07 -8.00
N LEU A 19 -9.07 -0.60 -6.87
CA LEU A 19 -10.16 -1.34 -6.24
C LEU A 19 -10.70 -0.53 -5.07
N SER A 20 -11.93 -0.04 -5.21
CA SER A 20 -12.64 0.60 -4.11
C SER A 20 -13.55 -0.41 -3.42
N PHE A 21 -13.49 -0.46 -2.10
CA PHE A 21 -14.42 -1.19 -1.23
C PHE A 21 -15.42 -0.26 -0.56
N MET A 22 -15.47 1.00 -0.95
CA MET A 22 -16.45 1.94 -0.44
C MET A 22 -17.82 1.63 -1.06
N ALA A 23 -18.85 1.59 -0.22
CA ALA A 23 -20.22 1.39 -0.68
C ALA A 23 -20.73 2.67 -1.37
N ASP A 24 -21.45 2.48 -2.47
CA ASP A 24 -22.14 3.59 -3.15
C ASP A 24 -23.29 4.10 -2.28
N THR A 25 -23.28 5.38 -1.98
CA THR A 25 -24.33 6.05 -1.19
C THR A 25 -25.63 6.28 -1.95
N GLY A 26 -25.59 6.16 -3.29
CA GLY A 26 -26.76 6.28 -4.17
C GLY A 26 -27.69 5.07 -4.16
N ILE A 27 -27.20 3.90 -3.72
CA ILE A 27 -27.99 2.66 -3.63
C ILE A 27 -28.75 2.66 -2.31
N LYS A 28 -30.06 3.03 -2.36
CA LYS A 28 -30.92 3.13 -1.17
C LYS A 28 -31.32 1.78 -0.59
N ASP A 29 -31.41 0.74 -1.39
CA ASP A 29 -31.91 -0.61 -1.02
C ASP A 29 -30.81 -1.57 -0.56
N MET A 30 -29.61 -1.05 -0.27
CA MET A 30 -28.53 -1.88 0.24
C MET A 30 -28.83 -2.26 1.69
N ASP A 31 -29.21 -3.52 1.91
CA ASP A 31 -29.38 -4.11 3.24
C ASP A 31 -28.09 -3.88 4.08
N ASN A 32 -28.22 -3.51 5.33
CA ASN A 32 -27.12 -3.29 6.27
C ASN A 32 -26.14 -4.48 6.40
N ARG A 33 -26.49 -5.66 5.88
CA ARG A 33 -25.61 -6.81 5.80
C ARG A 33 -24.54 -6.72 4.72
N GLY A 34 -24.72 -5.89 3.69
CA GLY A 34 -23.80 -5.72 2.57
C GLY A 34 -22.58 -4.84 2.85
N TYR A 35 -22.61 -4.05 3.93
CA TYR A 35 -21.52 -3.16 4.33
C TYR A 35 -21.39 -3.03 5.85
N THR A 36 -20.23 -2.58 6.29
CA THR A 36 -19.95 -2.18 7.68
C THR A 36 -19.60 -0.70 7.71
N THR A 37 -20.16 0.04 8.67
CA THR A 37 -19.84 1.46 8.85
C THR A 37 -18.71 1.61 9.87
N VAL A 38 -17.57 2.16 9.43
CA VAL A 38 -16.40 2.43 10.27
C VAL A 38 -15.91 3.85 9.99
N ALA A 39 -15.66 4.65 11.02
CA ALA A 39 -15.22 6.06 10.92
C ALA A 39 -16.06 6.89 9.92
N ASN A 40 -17.39 6.78 9.99
CA ASN A 40 -18.34 7.41 9.04
C ASN A 40 -18.13 7.02 7.58
N THR A 41 -17.53 5.86 7.31
CA THR A 41 -17.34 5.32 5.98
C THR A 41 -18.05 3.98 5.87
N ARG A 42 -18.90 3.80 4.85
CA ARG A 42 -19.55 2.53 4.54
C ARG A 42 -18.58 1.69 3.68
N VAL A 43 -18.12 0.57 4.23
CA VAL A 43 -17.17 -0.32 3.57
C VAL A 43 -17.88 -1.62 3.23
N LEU A 44 -17.80 -2.06 1.97
CA LEU A 44 -18.39 -3.31 1.51
C LEU A 44 -17.77 -4.50 2.24
N ASN A 45 -18.62 -5.42 2.69
CA ASN A 45 -18.19 -6.65 3.34
C ASN A 45 -17.65 -7.68 2.35
N ALA A 46 -18.05 -7.59 1.07
CA ALA A 46 -17.59 -8.46 -0.01
C ALA A 46 -17.60 -7.72 -1.35
N LYS A 47 -16.71 -8.13 -2.26
CA LYS A 47 -16.67 -7.68 -3.65
C LYS A 47 -16.37 -8.86 -4.55
N ALA A 48 -17.17 -9.06 -5.60
CA ALA A 48 -16.98 -10.11 -6.58
C ALA A 48 -16.36 -9.55 -7.87
N PHE A 49 -15.47 -10.35 -8.48
CA PHE A 49 -14.83 -10.02 -9.75
C PHE A 49 -15.29 -11.00 -10.82
N TYR A 50 -15.86 -10.45 -11.88
CA TYR A 50 -16.30 -11.23 -13.04
C TYR A 50 -15.48 -10.81 -14.27
N GLY A 51 -15.35 -11.73 -15.21
CA GLY A 51 -14.67 -11.46 -16.48
C GLY A 51 -14.18 -12.76 -17.13
N ALA A 52 -13.77 -12.68 -18.40
CA ALA A 52 -13.24 -13.80 -19.16
C ALA A 52 -12.01 -14.46 -18.50
N ASN A 53 -11.69 -15.69 -18.89
CA ASN A 53 -10.44 -16.32 -18.49
C ASN A 53 -9.25 -15.50 -18.99
N SER A 54 -8.16 -15.49 -18.23
CA SER A 54 -6.94 -14.76 -18.55
C SER A 54 -7.03 -13.21 -18.56
N CYS A 55 -8.16 -12.60 -18.17
CA CYS A 55 -8.31 -11.14 -18.11
C CYS A 55 -7.62 -10.46 -16.89
N GLY A 56 -6.78 -11.17 -16.15
CA GLY A 56 -6.00 -10.61 -15.05
C GLY A 56 -6.64 -10.62 -13.66
N LYS A 57 -7.87 -11.17 -13.49
CA LYS A 57 -8.56 -11.23 -12.17
C LYS A 57 -7.66 -11.74 -11.04
N SER A 58 -7.00 -12.88 -11.28
CA SER A 58 -6.10 -13.49 -10.29
C SER A 58 -4.87 -12.64 -9.97
N ASN A 59 -4.42 -11.79 -10.91
CA ASN A 59 -3.25 -10.95 -10.70
C ASN A 59 -3.53 -9.81 -9.71
N VAL A 60 -4.78 -9.37 -9.61
CA VAL A 60 -5.19 -8.40 -8.58
C VAL A 60 -5.05 -8.99 -7.17
N PHE A 61 -5.49 -10.24 -6.96
CA PHE A 61 -5.30 -10.92 -5.66
C PHE A 61 -3.82 -11.20 -5.36
N LYS A 62 -3.06 -11.60 -6.39
CA LYS A 62 -1.61 -11.79 -6.26
C LYS A 62 -0.89 -10.47 -5.92
N ALA A 63 -1.36 -9.33 -6.43
CA ALA A 63 -0.84 -8.02 -6.09
C ALA A 63 -1.00 -7.68 -4.60
N VAL A 64 -2.18 -7.96 -4.02
CA VAL A 64 -2.39 -7.80 -2.57
C VAL A 64 -1.46 -8.73 -1.77
N GLY A 65 -1.32 -9.98 -2.21
CA GLY A 65 -0.41 -10.95 -1.61
C GLY A 65 1.06 -10.52 -1.69
N MET A 66 1.47 -9.94 -2.83
CA MET A 66 2.83 -9.42 -3.06
C MET A 66 3.11 -8.23 -2.14
N MET A 67 2.21 -7.23 -2.10
CA MET A 67 2.33 -6.09 -1.19
C MET A 67 2.51 -6.55 0.25
N ARG A 68 1.63 -7.45 0.72
CA ARG A 68 1.73 -8.02 2.06
C ARG A 68 3.05 -8.76 2.30
N GLY A 69 3.50 -9.54 1.31
CA GLY A 69 4.75 -10.30 1.38
C GLY A 69 5.96 -9.38 1.56
N ILE A 70 6.04 -8.30 0.79
CA ILE A 70 7.13 -7.33 0.89
C ILE A 70 7.10 -6.63 2.25
N ILE A 71 5.92 -6.20 2.73
CA ILE A 71 5.78 -5.56 4.06
C ILE A 71 6.30 -6.49 5.18
N ILE A 72 5.97 -7.76 5.14
CA ILE A 72 6.32 -8.70 6.22
C ILE A 72 7.79 -9.14 6.13
N HIS A 73 8.32 -9.32 4.92
CA HIS A 73 9.58 -10.03 4.73
C HIS A 73 10.76 -9.13 4.34
N SER A 74 10.53 -7.90 3.83
CA SER A 74 11.63 -7.03 3.39
C SER A 74 12.64 -6.71 4.49
N VAL A 75 12.21 -6.66 5.74
CA VAL A 75 13.07 -6.41 6.90
C VAL A 75 14.18 -7.47 7.07
N ARG A 76 13.96 -8.69 6.57
CA ARG A 76 14.90 -9.81 6.66
C ARG A 76 15.91 -9.86 5.52
N LEU A 77 15.73 -9.04 4.50
CA LEU A 77 16.61 -9.05 3.32
C LEU A 77 18.00 -8.49 3.70
N ASN A 78 19.04 -9.14 3.20
CA ASN A 78 20.40 -8.61 3.22
C ASN A 78 20.57 -7.57 2.09
N ASP A 79 21.59 -6.74 2.17
CA ASP A 79 21.84 -5.63 1.24
C ASP A 79 21.97 -6.07 -0.24
N ASN A 80 22.46 -7.29 -0.46
CA ASN A 80 22.68 -7.86 -1.79
C ASN A 80 21.49 -8.68 -2.30
N GLU A 81 20.44 -8.85 -1.52
CA GLU A 81 19.25 -9.59 -1.92
C GLU A 81 18.28 -8.69 -2.67
N THR A 82 17.57 -9.28 -3.63
CA THR A 82 16.59 -8.57 -4.44
C THR A 82 15.19 -8.74 -3.88
N LEU A 83 14.38 -7.70 -4.06
CA LEU A 83 12.94 -7.77 -3.82
C LEU A 83 12.26 -8.66 -4.88
N PRO A 84 11.18 -9.39 -4.52
CA PRO A 84 10.38 -10.08 -5.51
C PRO A 84 9.75 -9.05 -6.45
N TYR A 85 10.04 -9.16 -7.75
CA TYR A 85 9.66 -8.15 -8.74
C TYR A 85 9.08 -8.82 -10.00
N ASP A 86 7.80 -8.60 -10.22
CA ASP A 86 7.00 -9.16 -11.31
C ASP A 86 6.34 -8.02 -12.12
N ALA A 87 7.12 -7.18 -12.76
CA ALA A 87 6.61 -6.05 -13.55
C ALA A 87 5.89 -6.50 -14.83
N PHE A 88 5.11 -5.59 -15.41
CA PHE A 88 4.49 -5.78 -16.72
C PHE A 88 5.56 -5.83 -17.82
N LEU A 89 5.64 -6.93 -18.55
CA LEU A 89 6.74 -7.22 -19.48
C LEU A 89 6.49 -6.74 -20.92
N LEU A 90 5.24 -6.39 -21.27
CA LEU A 90 4.87 -6.02 -22.65
C LEU A 90 4.93 -4.50 -22.90
N SER A 91 5.59 -3.75 -22.02
CA SER A 91 5.82 -2.32 -22.20
C SER A 91 7.13 -2.08 -22.91
N ASP A 92 7.12 -1.23 -23.94
CA ASP A 92 8.32 -0.74 -24.62
C ASP A 92 9.11 0.28 -23.78
N LYS A 93 8.65 0.55 -22.56
CA LYS A 93 9.28 1.50 -21.63
C LYS A 93 10.35 0.79 -20.81
N GLU A 94 11.39 1.54 -20.46
CA GLU A 94 12.39 1.11 -19.47
C GLU A 94 11.72 0.61 -18.18
N ALA A 95 12.44 -0.23 -17.42
CA ALA A 95 11.93 -0.84 -16.19
C ALA A 95 11.33 0.21 -15.25
N ARG A 96 10.00 0.25 -15.20
CA ARG A 96 9.24 1.15 -14.30
C ARG A 96 9.09 0.50 -12.93
N PRO A 97 9.09 1.28 -11.84
CA PRO A 97 8.75 0.74 -10.53
C PRO A 97 7.33 0.13 -10.51
N THR A 98 7.17 -0.97 -9.81
CA THR A 98 5.83 -1.44 -9.40
C THR A 98 5.36 -0.58 -8.24
N ARG A 99 4.09 -0.14 -8.26
CA ARG A 99 3.47 0.65 -7.20
C ARG A 99 2.34 -0.11 -6.56
N PHE A 100 2.33 -0.11 -5.24
CA PHE A 100 1.22 -0.56 -4.41
C PHE A 100 0.78 0.54 -3.46
N GLU A 101 -0.55 0.66 -3.25
CA GLU A 101 -1.11 1.54 -2.24
C GLU A 101 -2.36 0.91 -1.64
N MET A 102 -2.52 1.00 -0.34
CA MET A 102 -3.68 0.52 0.38
C MET A 102 -4.20 1.59 1.33
N SER A 103 -5.49 1.90 1.22
CA SER A 103 -6.18 2.73 2.21
C SER A 103 -7.03 1.85 3.12
N PHE A 104 -7.01 2.12 4.40
CA PHE A 104 -7.74 1.36 5.39
C PHE A 104 -8.19 2.23 6.56
N VAL A 105 -9.14 1.72 7.31
CA VAL A 105 -9.65 2.35 8.53
C VAL A 105 -9.32 1.45 9.71
N ASP A 106 -8.76 2.02 10.76
CA ASP A 106 -8.53 1.38 12.05
C ASP A 106 -9.14 2.25 13.17
N GLY A 107 -10.07 1.69 13.91
CA GLY A 107 -10.86 2.45 14.86
C GLY A 107 -11.58 3.62 14.19
N THR A 108 -11.21 4.85 14.56
CA THR A 108 -11.73 6.10 14.00
C THR A 108 -10.83 6.72 12.95
N ASP A 109 -9.62 6.22 12.80
CA ASP A 109 -8.56 6.80 12.01
C ASP A 109 -8.50 6.17 10.61
N LYS A 110 -8.15 6.98 9.61
CA LYS A 110 -8.00 6.54 8.23
C LYS A 110 -6.55 6.65 7.83
N PHE A 111 -6.03 5.59 7.24
CA PHE A 111 -4.65 5.51 6.79
C PHE A 111 -4.58 5.23 5.30
N THR A 112 -3.56 5.75 4.66
CA THR A 112 -3.14 5.36 3.31
C THR A 112 -1.65 5.07 3.36
N TYR A 113 -1.30 3.84 3.10
CA TYR A 113 0.08 3.39 3.02
C TYR A 113 0.39 2.89 1.61
N GLY A 114 1.54 3.25 1.09
CA GLY A 114 1.99 2.79 -0.21
C GLY A 114 3.49 2.87 -0.38
N PHE A 115 3.97 2.20 -1.42
CA PHE A 115 5.35 2.25 -1.86
C PHE A 115 5.46 1.93 -3.35
N SER A 116 6.53 2.42 -3.97
CA SER A 116 6.98 2.02 -5.29
C SER A 116 8.37 1.41 -5.21
N TYR A 117 8.65 0.39 -6.04
CA TYR A 117 9.89 -0.37 -5.93
C TYR A 117 10.30 -1.02 -7.25
N THR A 118 11.57 -1.34 -7.34
CA THR A 118 12.17 -2.19 -8.37
C THR A 118 12.74 -3.47 -7.72
N ALA A 119 13.30 -4.37 -8.50
CA ALA A 119 13.97 -5.55 -7.94
C ALA A 119 15.10 -5.18 -6.96
N LYS A 120 15.71 -4.01 -7.11
CA LYS A 120 16.92 -3.62 -6.37
C LYS A 120 16.64 -2.74 -5.16
N ARG A 121 15.55 -1.96 -5.19
CA ARG A 121 15.33 -0.93 -4.16
C ARG A 121 13.89 -0.46 -4.05
N ILE A 122 13.57 0.10 -2.89
CA ILE A 122 12.38 0.92 -2.69
C ILE A 122 12.69 2.32 -3.27
N GLU A 123 11.85 2.78 -4.21
CA GLU A 123 11.99 4.10 -4.81
C GLU A 123 11.30 5.17 -3.97
N GLU A 124 10.07 4.89 -3.55
CA GLU A 124 9.27 5.75 -2.69
C GLU A 124 8.49 4.93 -1.67
N GLU A 125 8.23 5.52 -0.51
CA GLU A 125 7.37 4.95 0.53
C GLU A 125 6.63 6.08 1.25
N TRP A 126 5.34 5.91 1.53
CA TRP A 126 4.53 6.93 2.21
C TRP A 126 3.51 6.31 3.14
N LEU A 127 3.27 7.00 4.24
CA LEU A 127 2.18 6.74 5.17
C LEU A 127 1.47 8.06 5.47
N VAL A 128 0.19 8.12 5.19
CA VAL A 128 -0.65 9.28 5.42
C VAL A 128 -1.80 8.88 6.35
N ALA A 129 -2.08 9.72 7.33
CA ALA A 129 -3.17 9.51 8.27
C ALA A 129 -4.17 10.66 8.26
N LYS A 130 -5.44 10.35 8.52
CA LYS A 130 -6.49 11.31 8.78
C LYS A 130 -7.17 10.95 10.09
N PHE A 131 -6.87 11.72 11.12
CA PHE A 131 -7.49 11.63 12.43
C PHE A 131 -8.83 12.37 12.45
N PRO A 132 -9.79 12.00 13.33
CA PRO A 132 -11.05 12.70 13.47
C PRO A 132 -10.85 14.20 13.76
N LYS A 133 -11.61 15.03 13.03
CA LYS A 133 -11.58 16.51 13.19
C LYS A 133 -10.21 17.16 12.94
N ARG A 134 -9.23 16.45 12.40
CA ARG A 134 -7.92 17.00 12.03
C ARG A 134 -7.74 16.99 10.51
N SER A 135 -6.80 17.80 10.00
CA SER A 135 -6.37 17.75 8.60
C SER A 135 -5.61 16.45 8.31
N LEU A 136 -5.48 16.13 7.04
CA LEU A 136 -4.63 15.04 6.56
C LEU A 136 -3.17 15.30 7.00
N LYS A 137 -2.50 14.27 7.50
CA LYS A 137 -1.11 14.33 7.97
C LYS A 137 -0.27 13.29 7.25
N THR A 138 0.84 13.69 6.70
CA THR A 138 1.89 12.76 6.21
C THR A 138 2.71 12.34 7.41
N LEU A 139 2.64 11.06 7.77
CA LEU A 139 3.39 10.48 8.89
C LEU A 139 4.78 10.04 8.46
N LEU A 140 4.89 9.51 7.24
CA LEU A 140 6.14 9.06 6.62
C LEU A 140 6.13 9.46 5.15
N ARG A 141 7.23 9.99 4.69
CA ARG A 141 7.57 10.12 3.28
C ARG A 141 9.04 9.77 3.09
N ARG A 142 9.29 8.77 2.25
CA ARG A 142 10.64 8.40 1.82
C ARG A 142 10.71 8.47 0.31
N SER A 143 11.73 9.13 -0.19
CA SER A 143 12.08 9.15 -1.62
C SER A 143 13.57 8.94 -1.73
N GLN A 144 13.96 7.81 -2.29
CA GLN A 144 15.36 7.38 -2.38
C GLN A 144 16.10 7.47 -1.03
N ASN A 145 16.93 8.51 -0.84
CA ASN A 145 17.75 8.71 0.36
C ASN A 145 17.16 9.73 1.34
N THR A 146 16.02 10.35 1.00
CA THR A 146 15.37 11.34 1.86
C THR A 146 14.27 10.69 2.67
N ILE A 147 14.27 10.89 3.99
CA ILE A 147 13.24 10.37 4.90
C ILE A 147 12.70 11.54 5.72
N GLU A 148 11.40 11.74 5.62
CA GLU A 148 10.64 12.71 6.39
C GLU A 148 9.60 11.97 7.22
N ILE A 149 9.54 12.24 8.52
CA ILE A 149 8.53 11.69 9.43
C ILE A 149 7.88 12.79 10.26
N ASP A 150 6.62 12.61 10.60
CA ASP A 150 5.94 13.43 11.62
C ASP A 150 6.31 12.88 13.01
N GLU A 151 7.34 13.48 13.63
CA GLU A 151 7.90 13.04 14.91
C GLU A 151 6.89 13.03 16.06
N GLN A 152 5.84 13.86 15.97
CA GLN A 152 4.80 13.93 16.99
C GLN A 152 3.75 12.81 16.90
N ASN A 153 3.50 12.31 15.69
CA ASN A 153 2.45 11.32 15.44
C ASN A 153 3.00 9.97 14.95
N TYR A 154 4.32 9.84 14.76
CA TYR A 154 4.99 8.61 14.33
C TYR A 154 6.39 8.50 14.97
N SER A 155 6.42 8.43 16.29
CA SER A 155 7.67 8.38 17.08
C SER A 155 8.47 7.08 16.88
N GLU A 156 7.81 5.97 16.50
CA GLU A 156 8.44 4.67 16.26
C GLU A 156 9.50 4.72 15.14
N GLY A 157 9.36 5.68 14.22
CA GLY A 157 10.31 5.88 13.12
C GLY A 157 11.58 6.67 13.48
N LEU A 158 11.68 7.29 14.66
CA LEU A 158 12.78 8.20 15.00
C LEU A 158 14.15 7.51 14.97
N SER A 159 14.28 6.34 15.57
CA SER A 159 15.55 5.59 15.61
C SER A 159 16.08 5.23 14.22
N ILE A 160 15.19 5.00 13.26
CA ILE A 160 15.55 4.70 11.88
C ILE A 160 15.97 5.99 11.15
N LYS A 161 15.20 7.07 11.33
CA LYS A 161 15.50 8.38 10.74
C LYS A 161 16.86 8.91 11.21
N GLU A 162 17.18 8.75 12.49
CA GLU A 162 18.44 9.17 13.11
C GLU A 162 19.62 8.25 12.77
N GLY A 163 19.38 7.17 12.03
CA GLY A 163 20.42 6.22 11.62
C GLY A 163 20.88 5.26 12.70
N THR A 164 20.24 5.22 13.87
CA THR A 164 20.53 4.26 14.94
C THR A 164 20.21 2.83 14.48
N ILE A 165 19.15 2.68 13.67
CA ILE A 165 18.80 1.41 13.01
C ILE A 165 19.04 1.59 11.51
N PRO A 166 19.93 0.81 10.87
CA PRO A 166 20.26 0.97 9.46
C PRO A 166 19.09 0.54 8.56
N LEU A 167 18.69 1.44 7.65
CA LEU A 167 17.68 1.18 6.65
C LEU A 167 18.34 0.93 5.29
N ASN A 168 18.34 -0.32 4.84
CA ASN A 168 18.83 -0.70 3.53
C ASN A 168 17.86 -0.28 2.41
N ASN A 169 18.39 -0.10 1.20
CA ASN A 169 17.59 0.36 0.07
C ASN A 169 16.46 -0.62 -0.33
N ASN A 170 16.62 -1.90 -0.05
CA ASN A 170 15.65 -2.97 -0.36
C ASN A 170 14.70 -3.29 0.80
N ARG A 171 14.71 -2.53 1.90
CA ARG A 171 13.81 -2.70 3.05
C ARG A 171 12.80 -1.57 3.12
N LEU A 172 11.58 -1.89 3.49
CA LEU A 172 10.56 -0.89 3.80
C LEU A 172 10.82 -0.29 5.19
N PHE A 173 10.64 1.02 5.30
CA PHE A 173 10.76 1.76 6.55
C PHE A 173 9.73 1.27 7.59
N ILE A 174 8.46 1.13 7.18
CA ILE A 174 7.40 0.67 8.08
C ILE A 174 7.66 -0.74 8.62
N SER A 175 8.27 -1.62 7.83
CA SER A 175 8.59 -2.99 8.24
C SER A 175 9.67 -3.03 9.31
N LEU A 176 10.57 -2.05 9.31
CA LEU A 176 11.62 -1.91 10.31
C LEU A 176 11.10 -1.21 11.56
N ALA A 177 10.24 -0.19 11.41
CA ALA A 177 9.64 0.54 12.52
C ALA A 177 8.65 -0.30 13.36
N ALA A 178 8.14 -1.41 12.79
CA ALA A 178 7.19 -2.31 13.46
C ALA A 178 7.88 -3.44 14.26
N GLN A 179 9.20 -3.42 14.42
CA GLN A 179 9.98 -4.38 15.22
C GLN A 179 10.33 -3.85 16.60
#